data_04d7fb00952d33efd4448d76f39d3b34
#
_entry.id   04d7fb00952d33efd4448d76f39d3b34
#
_cell.length_a   1.000
_cell.length_b   1.000
_cell.length_c   1.000
_cell.angle_alpha   90.00
_cell.angle_beta   90.00
_cell.angle_gamma   90.00
#
_symmetry.space_group_name_H-M   'P 1'
#
loop_
_entity.id
_entity.type
_entity.pdbx_description
1 polymer ?
#
loop_
_entity_poly.entity_id
_entity_poly.type
_entity_poly.pdbx_seq_one_letter_code
_entity_poly.pdbx_strand_id
1 'polypeptide(L)'
;MKSISGNKYTYNCEFLINCAGLFSDEIAKLDNMSPNVKIIPFRGEYYKISNTKNKILNNMIYPLADPDLPFLGIHLTKTANGDIEAGPNAVLAFSKEGYKWTDINFVDLTKVLTFPGMLKLGKKYFRTGISEMYRSLNKNIFVKEIQKLINGVNLKDINQIPSGVRAQAVDKDGNLVDDFLFEEGENSLHVLNSPSPAATASLAIGESIVSKILN
;
A
#
# COMPACT_ATOMS: atom_id res chain seq x y z
N MET A 1 -17.57 23.44 -14.32
CA MET A 1 -17.50 23.68 -12.85
C MET A 1 -17.87 22.40 -12.15
N LYS A 2 -17.08 21.96 -11.18
CA LYS A 2 -17.32 20.77 -10.34
C LYS A 2 -17.85 21.18 -8.97
N SER A 3 -18.72 20.36 -8.37
CA SER A 3 -19.19 20.56 -7.00
C SER A 3 -18.89 19.33 -6.19
N ILE A 4 -18.15 19.51 -5.08
CA ILE A 4 -17.72 18.45 -4.18
C ILE A 4 -18.42 18.66 -2.86
N SER A 5 -19.32 17.74 -2.50
CA SER A 5 -20.08 17.80 -1.26
C SER A 5 -19.58 16.77 -0.27
N GLY A 6 -19.13 17.22 0.89
CA GLY A 6 -18.86 16.40 2.06
C GLY A 6 -19.98 16.52 3.10
N ASN A 7 -19.81 15.91 4.26
CA ASN A 7 -20.81 15.90 5.33
C ASN A 7 -21.18 17.28 5.88
N LYS A 8 -20.26 18.27 5.79
CA LYS A 8 -20.44 19.59 6.39
C LYS A 8 -20.39 20.74 5.39
N TYR A 9 -19.68 20.57 4.28
CA TYR A 9 -19.39 21.65 3.34
C TYR A 9 -19.52 21.18 1.90
N THR A 10 -19.88 22.09 1.03
CA THR A 10 -19.84 21.92 -0.42
C THR A 10 -18.84 22.92 -0.99
N TYR A 11 -17.94 22.44 -1.83
CA TYR A 11 -16.94 23.24 -2.52
C TYR A 11 -17.25 23.23 -4.02
N ASN A 12 -17.24 24.41 -4.62
CA ASN A 12 -17.32 24.56 -6.08
C ASN A 12 -15.92 24.88 -6.60
N CYS A 13 -15.48 24.17 -7.62
CA CYS A 13 -14.17 24.36 -8.24
C CYS A 13 -14.26 24.26 -9.76
N GLU A 14 -13.31 24.85 -10.45
CA GLU A 14 -13.19 24.76 -11.90
C GLU A 14 -12.62 23.42 -12.33
N PHE A 15 -11.68 22.88 -11.54
CA PHE A 15 -11.01 21.62 -11.80
C PHE A 15 -10.82 20.81 -10.52
N LEU A 16 -11.03 19.48 -10.61
CA LEU A 16 -10.86 18.53 -9.52
C LEU A 16 -9.58 17.71 -9.72
N ILE A 17 -8.70 17.70 -8.72
CA ILE A 17 -7.57 16.76 -8.67
C ILE A 17 -7.83 15.75 -7.56
N ASN A 18 -8.03 14.49 -7.92
CA ASN A 18 -8.27 13.41 -6.99
C ASN A 18 -6.97 12.68 -6.64
N CYS A 19 -6.43 12.93 -5.46
CA CYS A 19 -5.28 12.24 -4.87
C CYS A 19 -5.69 11.44 -3.62
N ALA A 20 -6.85 10.80 -3.62
CA ALA A 20 -7.45 10.18 -2.44
C ALA A 20 -6.87 8.81 -2.06
N GLY A 21 -5.79 8.34 -2.72
CA GLY A 21 -5.08 7.10 -2.37
C GLY A 21 -6.01 5.88 -2.31
N LEU A 22 -6.25 5.34 -1.12
CA LEU A 22 -7.12 4.17 -0.91
C LEU A 22 -8.56 4.35 -1.42
N PHE A 23 -9.02 5.59 -1.59
CA PHE A 23 -10.38 5.92 -2.04
C PHE A 23 -10.41 6.50 -3.46
N SER A 24 -9.28 6.56 -4.16
CA SER A 24 -9.18 7.26 -5.46
C SER A 24 -10.10 6.68 -6.53
N ASP A 25 -10.30 5.36 -6.57
CA ASP A 25 -11.22 4.69 -7.49
C ASP A 25 -12.69 4.98 -7.17
N GLU A 26 -13.03 5.19 -5.90
CA GLU A 26 -14.39 5.54 -5.49
C GLU A 26 -14.70 7.01 -5.79
N ILE A 27 -13.76 7.91 -5.56
CA ILE A 27 -13.90 9.33 -5.93
C ILE A 27 -14.03 9.47 -7.45
N ALA A 28 -13.24 8.73 -8.24
CA ALA A 28 -13.38 8.74 -9.70
C ALA A 28 -14.78 8.30 -10.15
N LYS A 29 -15.37 7.28 -9.50
CA LYS A 29 -16.75 6.85 -9.78
C LYS A 29 -17.79 7.90 -9.40
N LEU A 30 -17.59 8.64 -8.31
CA LEU A 30 -18.46 9.76 -7.96
C LEU A 30 -18.40 10.90 -9.01
N ASP A 31 -17.28 10.99 -9.72
CA ASP A 31 -17.10 11.90 -10.85
C ASP A 31 -17.57 11.30 -12.21
N ASN A 32 -18.40 10.28 -12.17
CA ASN A 32 -18.95 9.55 -13.33
C ASN A 32 -17.89 8.83 -14.19
N MET A 33 -16.70 8.61 -13.66
CA MET A 33 -15.67 7.81 -14.32
C MET A 33 -15.93 6.30 -14.12
N SER A 34 -15.38 5.49 -15.02
CA SER A 34 -15.44 4.03 -14.94
C SER A 34 -14.03 3.43 -14.95
N PRO A 35 -13.25 3.58 -13.88
CA PRO A 35 -11.87 3.11 -13.85
C PRO A 35 -11.75 1.62 -14.20
N ASN A 36 -10.76 1.29 -15.03
CA ASN A 36 -10.45 -0.10 -15.36
C ASN A 36 -9.71 -0.84 -14.23
N VAL A 37 -9.38 -0.13 -13.19
CA VAL A 37 -8.71 -0.64 -11.99
C VAL A 37 -9.58 -0.49 -10.75
N LYS A 38 -9.24 -1.27 -9.74
CA LYS A 38 -9.76 -1.13 -8.39
C LYS A 38 -8.61 -1.01 -7.41
N ILE A 39 -8.76 -0.15 -6.42
CA ILE A 39 -7.78 -0.03 -5.34
C ILE A 39 -8.02 -1.14 -4.32
N ILE A 40 -7.03 -1.99 -4.17
CA ILE A 40 -7.02 -3.10 -3.23
C ILE A 40 -6.11 -2.72 -2.05
N PRO A 41 -6.61 -2.75 -0.81
CA PRO A 41 -5.81 -2.41 0.36
C PRO A 41 -4.90 -3.58 0.74
N PHE A 42 -3.58 -3.34 0.79
CA PHE A 42 -2.60 -4.29 1.33
C PHE A 42 -1.96 -3.71 2.58
N ARG A 43 -2.12 -4.41 3.71
CA ARG A 43 -1.50 -4.02 4.96
C ARG A 43 -0.06 -4.48 5.01
N GLY A 44 0.83 -3.55 5.36
CA GLY A 44 2.22 -3.80 5.66
C GLY A 44 2.46 -3.71 7.16
N GLU A 45 2.93 -4.79 7.76
CA GLU A 45 3.23 -4.86 9.18
C GLU A 45 4.70 -4.62 9.43
N TYR A 46 5.00 -3.91 10.51
CA TYR A 46 6.35 -3.53 10.89
C TYR A 46 6.65 -3.96 12.32
N TYR A 47 7.92 -4.27 12.55
CA TYR A 47 8.46 -4.51 13.87
C TYR A 47 9.68 -3.63 14.11
N LYS A 48 9.73 -2.98 15.27
CA LYS A 48 10.89 -2.28 15.75
C LYS A 48 11.82 -3.28 16.45
N ILE A 49 13.10 -3.26 16.10
CA ILE A 49 14.15 -4.03 16.78
C ILE A 49 14.60 -3.25 18.02
N SER A 50 14.82 -3.94 19.12
CA SER A 50 15.18 -3.33 20.41
C SER A 50 16.41 -2.44 20.31
N ASN A 51 16.38 -1.31 21.01
CA ASN A 51 17.47 -0.32 21.03
C ASN A 51 18.82 -0.88 21.49
N THR A 52 18.82 -1.97 22.27
CA THR A 52 20.06 -2.68 22.63
C THR A 52 20.79 -3.28 21.42
N LYS A 53 20.11 -3.38 20.29
CA LYS A 53 20.61 -3.91 19.01
C LYS A 53 20.86 -2.81 17.94
N ASN A 54 20.72 -1.53 18.26
CA ASN A 54 20.85 -0.45 17.26
C ASN A 54 22.22 -0.39 16.56
N LYS A 55 23.26 -0.98 17.16
CA LYS A 55 24.60 -1.06 16.56
C LYS A 55 24.76 -2.21 15.56
N ILE A 56 23.75 -3.09 15.44
CA ILE A 56 23.82 -4.26 14.56
C ILE A 56 23.63 -3.88 13.08
N LEU A 57 23.08 -2.69 12.82
CA LEU A 57 22.79 -2.19 11.48
C LEU A 57 23.36 -0.78 11.29
N ASN A 58 24.21 -0.60 10.29
CA ASN A 58 24.73 0.71 9.91
C ASN A 58 23.93 1.34 8.77
N ASN A 59 23.54 0.53 7.78
CA ASN A 59 22.82 0.93 6.59
C ASN A 59 21.54 0.12 6.43
N MET A 60 20.65 0.52 5.53
CA MET A 60 19.45 -0.25 5.17
C MET A 60 19.85 -1.55 4.48
N ILE A 61 19.11 -2.63 4.74
CA ILE A 61 19.29 -3.94 4.08
C ILE A 61 17.99 -4.32 3.40
N TYR A 62 18.05 -4.53 2.08
CA TYR A 62 16.94 -5.00 1.26
C TYR A 62 17.27 -6.40 0.74
N PRO A 63 16.30 -7.33 0.71
CA PRO A 63 16.46 -8.57 -0.03
C PRO A 63 16.55 -8.28 -1.53
N LEU A 64 17.14 -9.21 -2.28
CA LEU A 64 17.01 -9.17 -3.73
C LEU A 64 15.53 -9.35 -4.09
N ALA A 65 15.00 -8.46 -4.94
CA ALA A 65 13.63 -8.57 -5.40
C ALA A 65 13.46 -9.87 -6.21
N ASP A 66 12.43 -10.64 -5.87
CA ASP A 66 12.02 -11.78 -6.66
C ASP A 66 11.05 -11.30 -7.75
N PRO A 67 11.38 -11.42 -9.04
CA PRO A 67 10.55 -10.92 -10.12
C PRO A 67 9.19 -11.63 -10.21
N ASP A 68 9.07 -12.83 -9.62
CA ASP A 68 7.82 -13.59 -9.60
C ASP A 68 6.89 -13.18 -8.45
N LEU A 69 7.36 -12.33 -7.53
CA LEU A 69 6.57 -11.88 -6.38
C LEU A 69 6.11 -10.42 -6.54
N PRO A 70 4.86 -10.14 -6.19
CA PRO A 70 4.28 -8.81 -6.38
C PRO A 70 4.83 -7.74 -5.41
N PHE A 71 5.50 -8.16 -4.35
CA PHE A 71 6.00 -7.24 -3.34
C PHE A 71 7.43 -7.62 -2.91
N LEU A 72 8.21 -6.60 -2.58
CA LEU A 72 9.51 -6.77 -1.96
C LEU A 72 9.34 -7.43 -0.57
N GLY A 73 10.18 -8.39 -0.26
CA GLY A 73 10.21 -9.04 1.05
C GLY A 73 10.58 -8.08 2.18
N ILE A 74 10.52 -8.58 3.42
CA ILE A 74 10.91 -7.83 4.62
C ILE A 74 12.32 -7.27 4.45
N HIS A 75 12.47 -5.98 4.70
CA HIS A 75 13.75 -5.30 4.70
C HIS A 75 13.99 -4.60 6.04
N LEU A 76 15.23 -4.18 6.29
CA LEU A 76 15.64 -3.50 7.49
C LEU A 76 15.96 -2.05 7.18
N THR A 77 15.28 -1.13 7.87
CA THR A 77 15.44 0.30 7.71
C THR A 77 15.92 0.92 9.01
N LYS A 78 16.94 1.76 8.93
CA LYS A 78 17.36 2.61 10.04
C LYS A 78 16.65 3.95 9.92
N THR A 79 15.84 4.28 10.91
CA THR A 79 15.11 5.55 10.95
C THR A 79 16.03 6.72 11.30
N ALA A 80 15.57 7.95 11.07
CA ALA A 80 16.29 9.17 11.43
C ALA A 80 16.60 9.25 12.94
N ASN A 81 15.78 8.64 13.79
CA ASN A 81 15.98 8.56 15.24
C ASN A 81 16.97 7.47 15.66
N GLY A 82 17.53 6.72 14.70
CA GLY A 82 18.46 5.63 14.95
C GLY A 82 17.81 4.29 15.32
N ASP A 83 16.49 4.21 15.31
CA ASP A 83 15.75 2.96 15.51
C ASP A 83 15.90 2.06 14.27
N ILE A 84 15.81 0.75 14.48
CA ILE A 84 15.81 -0.22 13.39
C ILE A 84 14.39 -0.79 13.25
N GLU A 85 13.83 -0.68 12.06
CA GLU A 85 12.52 -1.24 11.71
C GLU A 85 12.70 -2.36 10.69
N ALA A 86 11.94 -3.44 10.90
CA ALA A 86 11.87 -4.59 10.01
C ALA A 86 10.46 -4.68 9.41
N GLY A 87 10.37 -4.78 8.12
CA GLY A 87 9.11 -4.83 7.37
C GLY A 87 9.24 -4.10 6.04
N PRO A 88 8.09 -3.82 5.40
CA PRO A 88 6.80 -4.46 5.67
C PRO A 88 6.68 -5.83 5.02
N ASN A 89 5.76 -6.66 5.52
CA ASN A 89 5.14 -7.72 4.74
C ASN A 89 4.01 -7.14 3.85
N ALA A 90 3.25 -7.99 3.16
CA ALA A 90 2.11 -7.55 2.37
C ALA A 90 0.97 -8.55 2.48
N VAL A 91 -0.04 -8.21 3.27
CA VAL A 91 -1.26 -9.02 3.45
C VAL A 91 -2.49 -8.24 3.06
N LEU A 92 -3.51 -8.92 2.52
CA LEU A 92 -4.79 -8.28 2.22
C LEU A 92 -5.38 -7.68 3.50
N ALA A 93 -5.69 -6.38 3.47
CA ALA A 93 -6.43 -5.74 4.54
C ALA A 93 -7.94 -5.95 4.33
N PHE A 94 -8.69 -6.15 5.43
CA PHE A 94 -10.13 -6.40 5.38
C PHE A 94 -10.97 -5.11 5.44
N SER A 95 -10.29 -3.99 5.42
CA SER A 95 -10.86 -2.64 5.30
C SER A 95 -9.84 -1.74 4.60
N LYS A 96 -10.30 -0.68 3.93
CA LYS A 96 -9.40 0.35 3.38
C LYS A 96 -8.56 1.02 4.46
N GLU A 97 -9.10 1.19 5.66
CA GLU A 97 -8.39 1.67 6.86
C GLU A 97 -8.11 0.52 7.85
N GLY A 98 -7.79 -0.66 7.33
CA GLY A 98 -7.55 -1.89 8.11
C GLY A 98 -6.11 -2.00 8.59
N TYR A 99 -5.76 -1.27 9.65
CA TYR A 99 -4.42 -1.28 10.25
C TYR A 99 -4.16 -2.50 11.14
N LYS A 100 -5.21 -3.19 11.57
CA LYS A 100 -5.15 -4.41 12.41
C LYS A 100 -5.93 -5.55 11.74
N TRP A 101 -5.66 -6.78 12.17
CA TRP A 101 -6.42 -7.96 11.75
C TRP A 101 -7.90 -7.91 12.14
N THR A 102 -8.22 -7.18 13.21
CA THR A 102 -9.58 -6.99 13.73
C THR A 102 -10.37 -5.92 13.00
N ASP A 103 -9.73 -5.11 12.17
CA ASP A 103 -10.36 -4.03 11.42
C ASP A 103 -11.02 -4.61 10.17
N ILE A 104 -12.30 -4.93 10.27
CA ILE A 104 -13.07 -5.55 9.19
C ILE A 104 -14.20 -4.62 8.79
N ASN A 105 -14.24 -4.26 7.51
CA ASN A 105 -15.37 -3.60 6.88
C ASN A 105 -15.96 -4.54 5.82
N PHE A 106 -17.14 -5.06 6.07
CA PHE A 106 -17.80 -6.04 5.19
C PHE A 106 -18.12 -5.46 3.80
N VAL A 107 -18.38 -4.15 3.72
CA VAL A 107 -18.65 -3.47 2.43
C VAL A 107 -17.37 -3.42 1.60
N ASP A 108 -16.26 -2.98 2.18
CA ASP A 108 -14.97 -2.94 1.50
C ASP A 108 -14.53 -4.34 1.09
N LEU A 109 -14.62 -5.29 2.01
CA LEU A 109 -14.22 -6.68 1.77
C LEU A 109 -15.06 -7.30 0.63
N THR A 110 -16.37 -7.12 0.64
CA THR A 110 -17.24 -7.61 -0.44
C THR A 110 -16.86 -6.98 -1.78
N LYS A 111 -16.68 -5.65 -1.82
CA LYS A 111 -16.24 -4.95 -3.03
C LYS A 111 -14.91 -5.49 -3.57
N VAL A 112 -13.97 -5.85 -2.69
CA VAL A 112 -12.67 -6.42 -3.07
C VAL A 112 -12.84 -7.84 -3.58
N LEU A 113 -13.50 -8.72 -2.82
CA LEU A 113 -13.63 -10.15 -3.15
C LEU A 113 -14.51 -10.42 -4.37
N THR A 114 -15.45 -9.53 -4.69
CA THR A 114 -16.29 -9.66 -5.90
C THR A 114 -15.67 -9.05 -7.15
N PHE A 115 -14.53 -8.36 -7.03
CA PHE A 115 -13.86 -7.77 -8.18
C PHE A 115 -13.15 -8.85 -9.02
N PRO A 116 -13.43 -8.95 -10.33
CA PRO A 116 -12.86 -9.99 -11.19
C PRO A 116 -11.33 -10.02 -11.18
N GLY A 117 -10.68 -8.84 -11.16
CA GLY A 117 -9.23 -8.74 -11.06
C GLY A 117 -8.68 -9.34 -9.77
N MET A 118 -9.35 -9.14 -8.62
CA MET A 118 -8.94 -9.74 -7.36
C MET A 118 -9.08 -11.27 -7.38
N LEU A 119 -10.11 -11.80 -8.01
CA LEU A 119 -10.29 -13.26 -8.15
C LEU A 119 -9.17 -13.89 -9.00
N LYS A 120 -8.79 -13.22 -10.11
CA LYS A 120 -7.69 -13.67 -10.95
C LYS A 120 -6.34 -13.55 -10.23
N LEU A 121 -6.09 -12.42 -9.57
CA LEU A 121 -4.89 -12.19 -8.75
C LEU A 121 -4.79 -13.23 -7.63
N GLY A 122 -5.88 -13.46 -6.91
CA GLY A 122 -5.96 -14.47 -5.86
C GLY A 122 -5.67 -15.87 -6.37
N LYS A 123 -6.17 -16.24 -7.55
CA LYS A 123 -5.87 -17.54 -8.18
C LYS A 123 -4.38 -17.64 -8.56
N LYS A 124 -3.80 -16.59 -9.12
CA LYS A 124 -2.39 -16.56 -9.55
C LYS A 124 -1.43 -16.67 -8.35
N TYR A 125 -1.71 -15.95 -7.27
CA TYR A 125 -0.83 -15.85 -6.10
C TYR A 125 -1.40 -16.53 -4.84
N PHE A 126 -2.28 -17.52 -4.99
CA PHE A 126 -2.99 -18.14 -3.87
C PHE A 126 -2.04 -18.68 -2.78
N ARG A 127 -1.03 -19.44 -3.19
CA ARG A 127 -0.06 -20.02 -2.26
C ARG A 127 0.77 -18.94 -1.54
N THR A 128 1.20 -17.93 -2.28
CA THR A 128 1.94 -16.79 -1.73
C THR A 128 1.06 -16.02 -0.75
N GLY A 129 -0.18 -15.72 -1.11
CA GLY A 129 -1.12 -15.00 -0.24
C GLY A 129 -1.38 -15.72 1.09
N ILE A 130 -1.63 -17.04 1.07
CA ILE A 130 -1.78 -17.83 2.30
C ILE A 130 -0.49 -17.84 3.11
N SER A 131 0.67 -17.97 2.46
CA SER A 131 1.97 -17.94 3.15
C SER A 131 2.20 -16.60 3.83
N GLU A 132 1.89 -15.48 3.17
CA GLU A 132 2.01 -14.14 3.75
C GLU A 132 1.06 -13.94 4.93
N MET A 133 -0.19 -14.39 4.82
CA MET A 133 -1.14 -14.35 5.93
C MET A 133 -0.64 -15.17 7.14
N TYR A 134 -0.12 -16.37 6.90
CA TYR A 134 0.44 -17.20 7.96
C TYR A 134 1.69 -16.59 8.61
N ARG A 135 2.58 -15.96 7.80
CA ARG A 135 3.74 -15.21 8.30
C ARG A 135 3.33 -14.04 9.16
N SER A 136 2.32 -13.29 8.75
CA SER A 136 1.79 -12.15 9.49
C SER A 136 1.24 -12.55 10.87
N LEU A 137 0.59 -13.70 10.97
CA LEU A 137 0.05 -14.21 12.24
C LEU A 137 1.11 -14.86 13.14
N ASN A 138 2.31 -15.14 12.63
CA ASN A 138 3.34 -15.87 13.36
C ASN A 138 4.63 -15.08 13.50
N LYS A 139 4.78 -14.41 14.65
CA LYS A 139 5.96 -13.61 15.00
C LYS A 139 7.28 -14.37 14.89
N ASN A 140 7.30 -15.70 15.15
CA ASN A 140 8.52 -16.50 15.03
C ASN A 140 9.00 -16.60 13.59
N ILE A 141 8.06 -16.69 12.63
CA ILE A 141 8.41 -16.75 11.21
C ILE A 141 8.97 -15.41 10.77
N PHE A 142 8.36 -14.31 11.23
CA PHE A 142 8.87 -12.96 10.95
C PHE A 142 10.31 -12.78 11.42
N VAL A 143 10.64 -13.27 12.64
CA VAL A 143 12.03 -13.27 13.15
C VAL A 143 12.95 -14.08 12.24
N LYS A 144 12.53 -15.25 11.76
CA LYS A 144 13.35 -16.05 10.83
C LYS A 144 13.63 -15.30 9.52
N GLU A 145 12.69 -14.53 9.00
CA GLU A 145 12.93 -13.69 7.83
C GLU A 145 13.95 -12.58 8.13
N ILE A 146 13.85 -11.92 9.29
CA ILE A 146 14.86 -10.95 9.74
C ILE A 146 16.25 -11.62 9.84
N GLN A 147 16.32 -12.85 10.39
CA GLN A 147 17.56 -13.58 10.57
C GLN A 147 18.25 -13.99 9.25
N LYS A 148 17.52 -14.04 8.13
CA LYS A 148 18.12 -14.19 6.80
C LYS A 148 18.94 -12.98 6.37
N LEU A 149 18.59 -11.80 6.87
CA LEU A 149 19.25 -10.53 6.54
C LEU A 149 20.33 -10.17 7.55
N ILE A 150 20.11 -10.48 8.84
CA ILE A 150 21.00 -10.09 9.91
C ILE A 150 20.94 -11.08 11.08
N ASN A 151 22.09 -11.48 11.59
CA ASN A 151 22.19 -12.40 12.73
C ASN A 151 21.93 -11.68 14.07
N GLY A 152 21.62 -12.45 15.10
CA GLY A 152 21.60 -11.98 16.49
C GLY A 152 20.30 -11.29 16.92
N VAL A 153 19.23 -11.32 16.11
CA VAL A 153 17.89 -10.85 16.46
C VAL A 153 17.04 -12.05 16.86
N ASN A 154 16.36 -11.98 18.01
CA ASN A 154 15.49 -13.02 18.55
C ASN A 154 14.07 -12.48 18.77
N LEU A 155 13.15 -13.37 19.12
CA LEU A 155 11.73 -13.03 19.33
C LEU A 155 11.50 -11.93 20.37
N LYS A 156 12.32 -11.90 21.42
CA LYS A 156 12.26 -10.88 22.48
C LYS A 156 12.80 -9.52 22.07
N ASP A 157 13.55 -9.47 20.97
CA ASP A 157 14.20 -8.26 20.49
C ASP A 157 13.30 -7.44 19.55
N ILE A 158 12.13 -7.97 19.14
CA ILE A 158 11.23 -7.29 18.23
C ILE A 158 9.89 -6.95 18.88
N ASN A 159 9.39 -5.74 18.62
CA ASN A 159 8.10 -5.25 19.08
C ASN A 159 7.30 -4.76 17.87
N GLN A 160 6.05 -5.17 17.79
CA GLN A 160 5.17 -4.71 16.73
C GLN A 160 4.91 -3.21 16.87
N ILE A 161 4.97 -2.50 15.76
CA ILE A 161 4.65 -1.08 15.67
C ILE A 161 3.45 -0.89 14.72
N PRO A 162 2.87 0.31 14.62
CA PRO A 162 1.72 0.54 13.74
C PRO A 162 1.98 0.12 12.30
N SER A 163 0.99 -0.54 11.72
CA SER A 163 1.00 -0.97 10.31
C SER A 163 0.63 0.18 9.39
N GLY A 164 1.02 0.07 8.12
CA GLY A 164 0.53 0.93 7.04
C GLY A 164 -0.40 0.15 6.10
N VAL A 165 -1.33 0.83 5.43
CA VAL A 165 -2.14 0.24 4.36
C VAL A 165 -1.75 0.87 3.03
N ARG A 166 -1.36 0.02 2.08
CA ARG A 166 -0.99 0.42 0.72
C ARG A 166 -2.22 0.43 -0.17
N ALA A 167 -2.38 1.49 -0.96
CA ALA A 167 -3.34 1.59 -2.03
C ALA A 167 -2.72 0.96 -3.29
N GLN A 168 -3.07 -0.28 -3.60
CA GLN A 168 -2.56 -0.96 -4.79
C GLN A 168 -3.64 -1.03 -5.85
N ALA A 169 -3.40 -0.41 -7.00
CA ALA A 169 -4.29 -0.55 -8.14
C ALA A 169 -4.12 -1.94 -8.78
N VAL A 170 -5.24 -2.59 -9.03
CA VAL A 170 -5.33 -3.90 -9.69
C VAL A 170 -6.30 -3.77 -10.86
N ASP A 171 -5.90 -4.22 -12.05
CA ASP A 171 -6.77 -4.21 -13.22
C ASP A 171 -7.79 -5.37 -13.22
N LYS A 172 -8.72 -5.37 -14.17
CA LYS A 172 -9.74 -6.43 -14.32
C LYS A 172 -9.16 -7.80 -14.70
N ASP A 173 -7.91 -7.84 -15.16
CA ASP A 173 -7.20 -9.07 -15.52
C ASP A 173 -6.36 -9.64 -14.38
N GLY A 174 -6.28 -8.92 -13.26
CA GLY A 174 -5.56 -9.33 -12.06
C GLY A 174 -4.08 -8.98 -12.11
N ASN A 175 -3.69 -8.02 -12.94
CA ASN A 175 -2.35 -7.48 -12.92
C ASN A 175 -2.28 -6.34 -11.91
N LEU A 176 -1.16 -6.27 -11.20
CA LEU A 176 -0.82 -5.13 -10.37
C LEU A 176 -0.34 -4.00 -11.27
N VAL A 177 -0.78 -2.78 -10.97
CA VAL A 177 -0.28 -1.59 -11.66
C VAL A 177 1.01 -1.15 -10.96
N ASP A 178 2.14 -1.21 -11.67
CA ASP A 178 3.46 -0.97 -11.11
C ASP A 178 3.93 0.49 -11.27
N ASP A 179 3.28 1.26 -12.14
CA ASP A 179 3.63 2.64 -12.45
C ASP A 179 2.49 3.60 -12.06
N PHE A 180 2.73 4.90 -12.24
CA PHE A 180 1.71 5.92 -12.07
C PHE A 180 0.55 5.69 -13.02
N LEU A 181 -0.66 5.78 -12.50
CA LEU A 181 -1.88 5.69 -13.29
C LEU A 181 -2.73 6.96 -13.06
N PHE A 182 -2.92 7.71 -14.14
CA PHE A 182 -3.78 8.87 -14.18
C PHE A 182 -4.95 8.60 -15.11
N GLU A 183 -6.14 9.00 -14.72
CA GLU A 183 -7.32 9.04 -15.60
C GLU A 183 -7.88 10.46 -15.62
N GLU A 184 -8.12 10.97 -16.84
CA GLU A 184 -8.65 12.30 -17.07
C GLU A 184 -10.18 12.23 -17.26
N GLY A 185 -10.90 13.07 -16.53
CA GLY A 185 -12.33 13.29 -16.68
C GLY A 185 -12.64 14.68 -17.21
N GLU A 186 -13.92 15.00 -17.33
CA GLU A 186 -14.33 16.36 -17.69
C GLU A 186 -14.01 17.32 -16.53
N ASN A 187 -13.03 18.19 -16.72
CA ASN A 187 -12.50 19.10 -15.69
C ASN A 187 -12.03 18.36 -14.42
N SER A 188 -11.39 17.20 -14.57
CA SER A 188 -10.83 16.44 -13.46
C SER A 188 -9.65 15.58 -13.88
N LEU A 189 -8.75 15.34 -12.91
CA LEU A 189 -7.66 14.38 -13.01
C LEU A 189 -7.67 13.47 -11.79
N HIS A 190 -7.68 12.17 -12.01
CA HIS A 190 -7.70 11.15 -10.95
C HIS A 190 -6.36 10.42 -10.91
N VAL A 191 -5.64 10.53 -9.79
CA VAL A 191 -4.43 9.75 -9.52
C VAL A 191 -4.84 8.43 -8.91
N LEU A 192 -4.94 7.38 -9.73
CA LEU A 192 -5.44 6.07 -9.34
C LEU A 192 -4.33 5.17 -8.80
N ASN A 193 -3.09 5.39 -9.22
CA ASN A 193 -1.93 4.69 -8.66
C ASN A 193 -0.74 5.62 -8.54
N SER A 194 -0.09 5.55 -7.39
CA SER A 194 1.14 6.30 -7.10
C SER A 194 2.05 5.39 -6.28
N PRO A 195 2.93 4.62 -6.95
CA PRO A 195 3.74 3.61 -6.29
C PRO A 195 4.81 4.23 -5.37
N SER A 196 5.25 3.47 -4.38
CA SER A 196 6.38 3.85 -3.53
C SER A 196 7.66 4.02 -4.41
N PRO A 197 8.45 5.07 -4.22
CA PRO A 197 8.52 6.00 -3.07
C PRO A 197 7.77 7.33 -3.28
N ALA A 198 6.49 7.31 -3.57
CA ALA A 198 5.69 8.49 -3.89
C ALA A 198 5.77 9.63 -2.83
N ALA A 199 5.79 9.30 -1.55
CA ALA A 199 5.85 10.30 -0.49
C ALA A 199 7.13 11.16 -0.55
N THR A 200 8.28 10.54 -0.80
CA THR A 200 9.57 11.23 -0.91
C THR A 200 9.73 11.98 -2.24
N ALA A 201 9.03 11.56 -3.28
CA ALA A 201 9.00 12.20 -4.60
C ALA A 201 7.79 13.13 -4.79
N SER A 202 7.02 13.41 -3.73
CA SER A 202 5.73 14.10 -3.80
C SER A 202 5.76 15.46 -4.50
N LEU A 203 6.84 16.23 -4.35
CA LEU A 203 6.99 17.53 -5.02
C LEU A 203 7.09 17.35 -6.54
N ALA A 204 7.95 16.45 -7.01
CA ALA A 204 8.10 16.17 -8.45
C ALA A 204 6.81 15.55 -9.05
N ILE A 205 6.12 14.71 -8.27
CA ILE A 205 4.81 14.15 -8.67
C ILE A 205 3.77 15.26 -8.80
N GLY A 206 3.72 16.18 -7.83
CA GLY A 206 2.82 17.33 -7.88
C GLY A 206 3.09 18.23 -9.09
N GLU A 207 4.34 18.48 -9.41
CA GLU A 207 4.75 19.23 -10.60
C GLU A 207 4.31 18.51 -11.90
N SER A 208 4.50 17.20 -11.98
CA SER A 208 4.03 16.38 -13.09
C SER A 208 2.51 16.39 -13.26
N ILE A 209 1.75 16.34 -12.16
CA ILE A 209 0.30 16.43 -12.15
C ILE A 209 -0.16 17.79 -12.70
N VAL A 210 0.44 18.88 -12.20
CA VAL A 210 0.09 20.23 -12.65
C VAL A 210 0.40 20.43 -14.14
N SER A 211 1.55 19.93 -14.60
CA SER A 211 1.92 19.99 -16.03
C SER A 211 0.92 19.29 -16.94
N LYS A 212 0.29 18.21 -16.48
CA LYS A 212 -0.77 17.51 -17.25
C LYS A 212 -2.08 18.31 -17.35
N ILE A 213 -2.32 19.20 -16.41
CA ILE A 213 -3.55 19.99 -16.36
C ILE A 213 -3.42 21.29 -17.18
N LEU A 214 -2.19 21.83 -17.27
CA LEU A 214 -1.93 23.10 -17.94
C LEU A 214 -1.62 22.97 -19.44
N ASN A 215 -1.40 21.75 -19.92
CA ASN A 215 -1.20 21.43 -21.35
C ASN A 215 -2.50 20.90 -21.96
#